data_1cf74b7196049dfe81b5660d6ddb48b7
#
_entry.id   1cf74b7196049dfe81b5660d6ddb48b7
#
_cell.length_a   1.000
_cell.length_b   1.000
_cell.length_c   1.000
_cell.angle_alpha   90.00
_cell.angle_beta   90.00
_cell.angle_gamma   90.00
#
_symmetry.space_group_name_H-M   'P 1'
#
loop_
_entity.id
_entity.type
_entity.pdbx_description
1 polymer ?
#
loop_
_entity_poly.entity_id
_entity_poly.type
_entity_poly.pdbx_seq_one_letter_code
_entity_poly.pdbx_strand_id
1 'polypeptide(L)'
;MGSKHKKYKTNDKGQVTIDYLISITIFLFAIFFVFQYISGLFTPFESNSDEVTLVADRVSTLVVENIMGAGDAAVPNLIVSTKVYGFFTSLNAYYEDTRSSLGLDGTYIDYDINVTLENESAGIISSAGAVLPSVGNVGQTKRIVLFMDSDTGVTENRIVSVRVW
;
A
#
# COMPACT_ATOMS: atom_id res chain seq x y z
N MET A 1 -53.95 -73.43 -16.09
CA MET A 1 -52.55 -73.07 -16.32
C MET A 1 -52.30 -71.72 -15.64
N GLY A 2 -51.81 -71.74 -14.40
CA GLY A 2 -51.67 -70.50 -13.58
C GLY A 2 -50.21 -70.07 -13.63
N SER A 3 -49.95 -68.92 -14.20
CA SER A 3 -48.65 -68.26 -14.21
C SER A 3 -48.35 -67.70 -12.85
N LYS A 4 -47.35 -68.22 -12.16
CA LYS A 4 -46.82 -67.69 -10.89
C LYS A 4 -45.87 -66.51 -11.19
N HIS A 5 -46.35 -65.29 -11.03
CA HIS A 5 -45.47 -64.11 -11.03
C HIS A 5 -44.56 -64.16 -9.79
N LYS A 6 -43.27 -64.36 -9.96
CA LYS A 6 -42.25 -64.19 -8.93
C LYS A 6 -42.13 -62.69 -8.62
N LYS A 7 -42.61 -62.28 -7.44
CA LYS A 7 -42.35 -60.94 -6.86
C LYS A 7 -40.87 -60.89 -6.46
N TYR A 8 -40.08 -60.14 -7.19
CA TYR A 8 -38.72 -59.81 -6.77
C TYR A 8 -38.85 -58.82 -5.58
N LYS A 9 -38.40 -59.29 -4.42
CA LYS A 9 -38.26 -58.44 -3.22
C LYS A 9 -37.06 -57.51 -3.50
N THR A 10 -37.29 -56.30 -3.87
CA THR A 10 -36.30 -55.26 -3.92
C THR A 10 -35.71 -55.05 -2.54
N ASN A 11 -34.39 -54.99 -2.45
CA ASN A 11 -33.69 -54.87 -1.17
C ASN A 11 -33.58 -53.37 -0.82
N ASP A 12 -34.71 -52.80 -0.38
CA ASP A 12 -34.90 -51.36 -0.11
C ASP A 12 -33.85 -50.82 0.90
N LYS A 13 -33.34 -51.68 1.80
CA LYS A 13 -32.33 -51.28 2.79
C LYS A 13 -30.96 -50.94 2.18
N GLY A 14 -30.57 -51.63 1.09
CA GLY A 14 -29.29 -51.35 0.39
C GLY A 14 -29.35 -50.05 -0.40
N GLN A 15 -30.52 -49.71 -0.95
CA GLN A 15 -30.70 -48.49 -1.75
C GLN A 15 -30.65 -47.26 -0.87
N VAL A 16 -31.30 -47.26 0.30
CA VAL A 16 -31.24 -46.13 1.26
C VAL A 16 -29.80 -45.85 1.73
N THR A 17 -28.99 -46.89 1.93
CA THR A 17 -27.58 -46.74 2.34
C THR A 17 -26.72 -46.11 1.23
N ILE A 18 -26.95 -46.48 -0.04
CA ILE A 18 -26.24 -45.91 -1.19
C ILE A 18 -26.64 -44.45 -1.39
N ASP A 19 -27.92 -44.14 -1.33
CA ASP A 19 -28.44 -42.77 -1.46
C ASP A 19 -27.87 -41.86 -0.36
N TYR A 20 -27.77 -42.35 0.87
CA TYR A 20 -27.14 -41.60 1.98
C TYR A 20 -25.65 -41.36 1.74
N LEU A 21 -24.89 -42.36 1.29
CA LEU A 21 -23.45 -42.22 0.98
C LEU A 21 -23.20 -41.21 -0.14
N ILE A 22 -24.02 -41.24 -1.18
CA ILE A 22 -23.90 -40.29 -2.31
C ILE A 22 -24.24 -38.89 -1.80
N SER A 23 -25.30 -38.71 -1.02
CA SER A 23 -25.72 -37.43 -0.51
C SER A 23 -24.68 -36.80 0.43
N ILE A 24 -24.08 -37.57 1.34
CA ILE A 24 -23.06 -37.08 2.24
C ILE A 24 -21.76 -36.73 1.50
N THR A 25 -21.44 -37.51 0.44
CA THR A 25 -20.26 -37.23 -0.39
C THR A 25 -20.43 -35.91 -1.13
N ILE A 26 -21.58 -35.67 -1.77
CA ILE A 26 -21.88 -34.41 -2.45
C ILE A 26 -21.85 -33.24 -1.46
N PHE A 27 -22.41 -33.43 -0.27
CA PHE A 27 -22.40 -32.41 0.79
C PHE A 27 -20.97 -32.05 1.24
N LEU A 28 -20.12 -33.04 1.44
CA LEU A 28 -18.72 -32.83 1.81
C LEU A 28 -17.93 -32.12 0.70
N PHE A 29 -18.17 -32.46 -0.58
CA PHE A 29 -17.59 -31.74 -1.70
C PHE A 29 -18.06 -30.29 -1.73
N ALA A 30 -19.35 -30.02 -1.53
CA ALA A 30 -19.87 -28.66 -1.49
C ALA A 30 -19.21 -27.83 -0.37
N ILE A 31 -19.11 -28.39 0.85
CA ILE A 31 -18.41 -27.75 1.96
C ILE A 31 -16.94 -27.51 1.62
N PHE A 32 -16.24 -28.49 1.03
CA PHE A 32 -14.84 -28.35 0.63
C PHE A 32 -14.66 -27.20 -0.36
N PHE A 33 -15.52 -27.07 -1.38
CA PHE A 33 -15.48 -25.96 -2.32
C PHE A 33 -15.76 -24.61 -1.63
N VAL A 34 -16.71 -24.55 -0.69
CA VAL A 34 -16.99 -23.34 0.08
C VAL A 34 -15.75 -22.93 0.89
N PHE A 35 -15.10 -23.87 1.58
CA PHE A 35 -13.87 -23.59 2.32
C PHE A 35 -12.71 -23.13 1.43
N GLN A 36 -12.54 -23.76 0.26
CA GLN A 36 -11.54 -23.33 -0.73
C GLN A 36 -11.79 -21.90 -1.20
N TYR A 37 -13.04 -21.57 -1.49
CA TYR A 37 -13.43 -20.24 -1.92
C TYR A 37 -13.27 -19.20 -0.81
N ILE A 38 -13.71 -19.52 0.41
CA ILE A 38 -13.57 -18.65 1.58
C ILE A 38 -12.09 -18.42 1.92
N SER A 39 -11.26 -19.45 1.88
CA SER A 39 -9.81 -19.30 2.10
C SER A 39 -9.17 -18.34 1.10
N GLY A 40 -9.62 -18.32 -0.15
CA GLY A 40 -9.17 -17.35 -1.15
C GLY A 40 -9.65 -15.92 -0.91
N LEU A 41 -10.82 -15.76 -0.24
CA LEU A 41 -11.33 -14.43 0.14
C LEU A 41 -10.67 -13.88 1.41
N PHE A 42 -10.21 -14.75 2.30
CA PHE A 42 -9.50 -14.40 3.52
C PHE A 42 -7.98 -14.53 3.39
N THR A 43 -7.41 -14.66 2.17
CA THR A 43 -6.01 -14.26 2.02
C THR A 43 -5.98 -12.82 2.47
N PRO A 44 -5.39 -12.50 3.64
CA PRO A 44 -5.21 -11.12 4.02
C PRO A 44 -4.48 -10.50 2.83
N PHE A 45 -4.88 -9.30 2.45
CA PHE A 45 -4.06 -8.47 1.63
C PHE A 45 -2.77 -8.29 2.42
N GLU A 46 -1.84 -9.22 2.32
CA GLU A 46 -0.44 -9.04 2.70
C GLU A 46 0.16 -8.06 1.69
N SER A 47 -0.40 -6.86 1.75
CA SER A 47 0.20 -5.72 1.10
C SER A 47 1.31 -5.25 2.05
N ASN A 48 2.52 -5.74 1.85
CA ASN A 48 3.71 -5.09 2.39
C ASN A 48 3.76 -3.60 1.98
N SER A 49 2.92 -3.21 1.02
CA SER A 49 2.72 -1.82 0.61
C SER A 49 2.09 -0.97 1.70
N ASP A 50 1.31 -1.52 2.64
CA ASP A 50 0.66 -0.76 3.69
C ASP A 50 1.69 -0.20 4.68
N GLU A 51 2.70 -0.98 5.07
CA GLU A 51 3.76 -0.54 5.95
C GLU A 51 4.59 0.57 5.29
N VAL A 52 5.05 0.35 4.07
CA VAL A 52 5.86 1.31 3.32
C VAL A 52 5.08 2.60 3.03
N THR A 53 3.77 2.49 2.77
CA THR A 53 2.89 3.65 2.57
C THR A 53 2.72 4.47 3.85
N LEU A 54 2.58 3.82 5.01
CA LEU A 54 2.52 4.51 6.30
C LEU A 54 3.84 5.23 6.62
N VAL A 55 4.97 4.62 6.29
CA VAL A 55 6.29 5.26 6.43
C VAL A 55 6.39 6.46 5.51
N ALA A 56 5.99 6.33 4.24
CA ALA A 56 5.98 7.43 3.28
C ALA A 56 5.10 8.60 3.74
N ASP A 57 3.93 8.33 4.34
CA ASP A 57 3.04 9.37 4.87
C ASP A 57 3.63 10.08 6.09
N ARG A 58 4.21 9.33 7.03
CA ARG A 58 4.93 9.91 8.18
C ARG A 58 6.06 10.82 7.73
N VAL A 59 6.91 10.33 6.82
CA VAL A 59 8.05 11.09 6.30
C VAL A 59 7.58 12.32 5.52
N SER A 60 6.54 12.17 4.70
CA SER A 60 5.92 13.27 3.97
C SER A 60 5.44 14.39 4.91
N THR A 61 4.80 14.02 6.02
CA THR A 61 4.39 14.96 7.06
C THR A 61 5.58 15.70 7.66
N LEU A 62 6.62 14.93 8.06
CA LEU A 62 7.83 15.49 8.66
C LEU A 62 8.54 16.46 7.70
N VAL A 63 8.68 16.08 6.43
CA VAL A 63 9.34 16.90 5.40
C VAL A 63 8.56 18.15 5.13
N VAL A 64 7.24 18.05 4.90
CA VAL A 64 6.41 19.22 4.51
C VAL A 64 6.19 20.17 5.68
N GLU A 65 5.86 19.66 6.87
CA GLU A 65 5.45 20.52 7.97
C GLU A 65 6.63 21.01 8.81
N ASN A 66 7.64 20.16 9.04
CA ASN A 66 8.73 20.50 9.94
C ASN A 66 9.98 21.01 9.21
N ILE A 67 10.38 20.34 8.13
CA ILE A 67 11.65 20.65 7.46
C ILE A 67 11.48 21.78 6.45
N MET A 68 10.53 21.68 5.53
CA MET A 68 10.28 22.67 4.49
C MET A 68 9.26 23.74 4.91
N GLY A 69 8.49 23.48 5.98
CA GLY A 69 7.40 24.34 6.43
C GLY A 69 7.83 25.73 6.85
N ALA A 70 6.96 26.69 6.63
CA ALA A 70 7.16 28.08 7.07
C ALA A 70 7.19 28.22 8.60
N GLY A 71 6.68 27.25 9.34
CA GLY A 71 6.54 27.28 10.80
C GLY A 71 5.31 28.07 11.26
N ASP A 72 4.43 28.45 10.37
CA ASP A 72 3.16 29.11 10.70
C ASP A 72 2.05 28.06 10.84
N ALA A 73 1.59 27.83 12.05
CA ALA A 73 0.51 26.89 12.34
C ALA A 73 -0.85 27.29 11.75
N ALA A 74 -1.01 28.58 11.34
CA ALA A 74 -2.24 29.07 10.75
C ALA A 74 -2.42 28.68 9.29
N VAL A 75 -1.31 28.32 8.60
CA VAL A 75 -1.35 27.95 7.18
C VAL A 75 -0.66 26.56 7.04
N PRO A 76 -1.43 25.48 7.13
CA PRO A 76 -0.89 24.13 6.97
C PRO A 76 -0.35 23.94 5.55
N ASN A 77 0.67 23.11 5.41
CA ASN A 77 1.35 22.80 4.14
C ASN A 77 1.94 24.03 3.41
N LEU A 78 2.21 25.13 4.12
CA LEU A 78 2.97 26.25 3.57
C LEU A 78 4.45 25.92 3.66
N ILE A 79 5.11 25.81 2.50
CA ILE A 79 6.56 25.56 2.40
C ILE A 79 7.28 26.78 1.84
N VAL A 80 8.54 26.97 2.25
CA VAL A 80 9.34 28.14 1.90
C VAL A 80 10.49 27.76 0.97
N SER A 81 10.69 28.50 -0.11
CA SER A 81 11.67 28.19 -1.16
C SER A 81 13.08 27.93 -0.62
N THR A 82 13.58 28.74 0.31
CA THR A 82 14.91 28.57 0.90
C THR A 82 15.07 27.25 1.64
N LYS A 83 14.06 26.83 2.42
CA LYS A 83 14.06 25.56 3.14
C LYS A 83 13.92 24.36 2.18
N VAL A 84 13.09 24.52 1.14
CA VAL A 84 12.92 23.50 0.10
C VAL A 84 14.26 23.23 -0.59
N TYR A 85 14.92 24.27 -1.10
CA TYR A 85 16.22 24.10 -1.76
C TYR A 85 17.28 23.53 -0.81
N GLY A 86 17.29 23.97 0.46
CA GLY A 86 18.14 23.42 1.50
C GLY A 86 17.95 21.93 1.70
N PHE A 87 16.70 21.47 1.81
CA PHE A 87 16.37 20.06 1.98
C PHE A 87 16.78 19.22 0.76
N PHE A 88 16.47 19.64 -0.47
CA PHE A 88 16.87 18.93 -1.68
C PHE A 88 18.39 18.85 -1.84
N THR A 89 19.10 19.92 -1.48
CA THR A 89 20.56 19.91 -1.46
C THR A 89 21.12 18.95 -0.43
N SER A 90 20.57 18.94 0.78
CA SER A 90 20.99 18.03 1.85
C SER A 90 20.72 16.56 1.49
N LEU A 91 19.55 16.27 0.91
CA LEU A 91 19.18 14.91 0.52
C LEU A 91 20.06 14.37 -0.62
N ASN A 92 20.57 15.22 -1.50
CA ASN A 92 21.50 14.82 -2.55
C ASN A 92 22.96 14.75 -2.08
N ALA A 93 23.40 15.67 -1.21
CA ALA A 93 24.79 15.75 -0.80
C ALA A 93 25.13 14.88 0.42
N TYR A 94 24.16 14.70 1.32
CA TYR A 94 24.29 13.99 2.60
C TYR A 94 23.15 12.99 2.76
N TYR A 95 23.02 12.09 1.80
CA TYR A 95 21.88 11.16 1.69
C TYR A 95 21.69 10.33 2.96
N GLU A 96 22.74 9.66 3.45
CA GLU A 96 22.67 8.77 4.60
C GLU A 96 22.29 9.51 5.90
N ASP A 97 22.91 10.67 6.14
CA ASP A 97 22.61 11.48 7.31
C ASP A 97 21.17 12.00 7.28
N THR A 98 20.72 12.43 6.10
CA THR A 98 19.35 12.91 5.90
C THR A 98 18.33 11.76 6.06
N ARG A 99 18.60 10.61 5.49
CA ARG A 99 17.80 9.39 5.61
C ARG A 99 17.66 8.96 7.07
N SER A 100 18.77 8.96 7.81
CA SER A 100 18.80 8.64 9.23
C SER A 100 18.01 9.66 10.06
N SER A 101 18.12 10.96 9.75
CA SER A 101 17.36 12.01 10.44
C SER A 101 15.85 11.91 10.23
N LEU A 102 15.43 11.34 9.11
CA LEU A 102 14.02 11.04 8.79
C LEU A 102 13.53 9.74 9.47
N GLY A 103 14.41 9.01 10.16
CA GLY A 103 14.09 7.75 10.82
C GLY A 103 13.81 6.62 9.84
N LEU A 104 14.52 6.62 8.71
CA LEU A 104 14.43 5.59 7.66
C LEU A 104 15.57 4.56 7.77
N ASP A 105 16.54 4.83 8.62
CA ASP A 105 17.69 3.98 8.92
C ASP A 105 17.68 3.57 10.38
N GLY A 106 17.84 2.28 10.66
CA GLY A 106 17.87 1.73 12.02
C GLY A 106 18.13 0.24 12.03
N THR A 107 18.28 -0.34 13.23
CA THR A 107 18.65 -1.76 13.40
C THR A 107 17.68 -2.75 12.71
N TYR A 108 16.42 -2.37 12.54
CA TYR A 108 15.35 -3.21 11.96
C TYR A 108 14.62 -2.55 10.79
N ILE A 109 15.00 -1.31 10.47
CA ILE A 109 14.34 -0.50 9.46
C ILE A 109 15.43 0.02 8.53
N ASP A 110 15.32 -0.27 7.24
CA ASP A 110 16.25 0.16 6.21
C ASP A 110 15.46 0.48 4.95
N TYR A 111 15.05 1.74 4.83
CA TYR A 111 14.25 2.23 3.72
C TYR A 111 15.01 3.30 2.95
N ASP A 112 14.97 3.19 1.63
CA ASP A 112 15.39 4.26 0.73
C ASP A 112 14.30 5.30 0.53
N ILE A 113 14.69 6.51 0.14
CA ILE A 113 13.76 7.61 -0.09
C ILE A 113 14.08 8.35 -1.40
N ASN A 114 13.02 8.76 -2.08
CA ASN A 114 13.06 9.72 -3.18
C ASN A 114 11.98 10.78 -2.99
N VAL A 115 12.35 12.03 -3.13
CA VAL A 115 11.43 13.16 -3.02
C VAL A 115 11.44 13.97 -4.30
N THR A 116 10.25 14.29 -4.81
CA THR A 116 10.09 15.19 -5.98
C THR A 116 9.21 16.37 -5.63
N LEU A 117 9.56 17.53 -6.15
CA LEU A 117 8.72 18.71 -6.21
C LEU A 117 8.15 18.83 -7.63
N GLU A 118 6.84 18.84 -7.75
CA GLU A 118 6.13 18.87 -9.03
C GLU A 118 5.30 20.16 -9.15
N ASN A 119 5.11 20.66 -10.36
CA ASN A 119 4.12 21.72 -10.61
C ASN A 119 2.69 21.14 -10.73
N GLU A 120 1.67 22.00 -10.88
CA GLU A 120 0.28 21.57 -11.05
C GLU A 120 0.05 20.63 -12.24
N SER A 121 0.89 20.73 -13.29
CA SER A 121 0.84 19.87 -14.48
C SER A 121 1.65 18.58 -14.32
N ALA A 122 2.04 18.21 -13.08
CA ALA A 122 2.87 17.06 -12.75
C ALA A 122 4.28 17.05 -13.39
N GLY A 123 4.76 18.22 -13.85
CA GLY A 123 6.14 18.39 -14.29
C GLY A 123 7.08 18.47 -13.10
N ILE A 124 8.14 17.65 -13.07
CA ILE A 124 9.12 17.61 -12.00
C ILE A 124 10.00 18.86 -12.08
N ILE A 125 10.02 19.63 -10.99
CA ILE A 125 10.86 20.83 -10.84
C ILE A 125 12.19 20.48 -10.17
N SER A 126 12.12 19.64 -9.12
CA SER A 126 13.29 19.15 -8.39
C SER A 126 13.09 17.70 -7.98
N SER A 127 14.18 16.96 -7.92
CA SER A 127 14.19 15.58 -7.46
C SER A 127 15.46 15.34 -6.65
N ALA A 128 15.35 14.62 -5.55
CA ALA A 128 16.47 14.23 -4.71
C ALA A 128 16.24 12.85 -4.07
N GLY A 129 17.35 12.21 -3.67
CA GLY A 129 17.34 10.89 -3.03
C GLY A 129 17.70 9.75 -3.97
N ALA A 130 17.47 8.52 -3.54
CA ALA A 130 17.84 7.32 -4.28
C ALA A 130 17.02 7.14 -5.57
N VAL A 131 17.59 6.35 -6.49
CA VAL A 131 16.90 5.97 -7.74
C VAL A 131 15.84 4.94 -7.41
N LEU A 132 14.64 5.13 -7.95
CA LEU A 132 13.53 4.18 -7.75
C LEU A 132 13.90 2.77 -8.21
N PRO A 133 13.59 1.73 -7.43
CA PRO A 133 13.84 0.36 -7.81
C PRO A 133 12.96 -0.06 -8.99
N SER A 134 13.48 -0.95 -9.82
CA SER A 134 12.72 -1.52 -10.94
C SER A 134 11.72 -2.60 -10.49
N VAL A 135 11.90 -3.15 -9.30
CA VAL A 135 11.07 -4.19 -8.66
C VAL A 135 11.02 -3.92 -7.16
N GLY A 136 9.89 -4.19 -6.55
CA GLY A 136 9.70 -4.03 -5.11
C GLY A 136 8.45 -3.23 -4.77
N ASN A 137 8.17 -3.13 -3.48
CA ASN A 137 7.05 -2.34 -2.97
C ASN A 137 7.52 -0.90 -2.74
N VAL A 138 6.89 0.04 -3.41
CA VAL A 138 7.14 1.47 -3.23
C VAL A 138 5.91 2.11 -2.61
N GLY A 139 6.05 2.65 -1.40
CA GLY A 139 5.06 3.51 -0.78
C GLY A 139 5.20 4.93 -1.33
N GLN A 140 4.10 5.52 -1.76
CA GLN A 140 4.09 6.90 -2.26
C GLN A 140 3.02 7.72 -1.58
N THR A 141 3.41 8.91 -1.09
CA THR A 141 2.47 9.94 -0.63
C THR A 141 2.69 11.22 -1.41
N LYS A 142 1.60 11.79 -1.92
CA LYS A 142 1.59 13.10 -2.59
C LYS A 142 0.84 14.10 -1.74
N ARG A 143 1.47 15.26 -1.48
CA ARG A 143 0.84 16.39 -0.75
C ARG A 143 0.80 17.61 -1.62
N ILE A 144 -0.37 18.22 -1.71
CA ILE A 144 -0.50 19.56 -2.28
C ILE A 144 -0.03 20.56 -1.23
N VAL A 145 0.90 21.43 -1.62
CA VAL A 145 1.53 22.41 -0.76
C VAL A 145 1.43 23.79 -1.37
N LEU A 146 1.37 24.80 -0.53
CA LEU A 146 1.51 26.19 -0.94
C LEU A 146 3.00 26.55 -0.88
N PHE A 147 3.64 26.70 -2.03
CA PHE A 147 5.04 27.09 -2.13
C PHE A 147 5.16 28.59 -2.12
N MET A 148 5.85 29.14 -1.13
CA MET A 148 6.14 30.56 -1.02
C MET A 148 7.57 30.84 -1.44
N ASP A 149 7.73 31.66 -2.44
CA ASP A 149 9.03 32.20 -2.81
C ASP A 149 9.49 33.22 -1.76
N SER A 150 10.68 32.98 -1.18
CA SER A 150 11.22 33.80 -0.09
C SER A 150 11.61 35.23 -0.53
N ASP A 151 11.96 35.41 -1.81
CA ASP A 151 12.46 36.67 -2.35
C ASP A 151 11.32 37.58 -2.78
N THR A 152 10.28 37.02 -3.39
CA THR A 152 9.16 37.76 -3.96
C THR A 152 7.91 37.74 -3.09
N GLY A 153 7.81 36.76 -2.17
CA GLY A 153 6.59 36.49 -1.37
C GLY A 153 5.43 35.93 -2.19
N VAL A 154 5.65 35.62 -3.46
CA VAL A 154 4.63 35.01 -4.32
C VAL A 154 4.39 33.56 -3.89
N THR A 155 3.13 33.17 -3.86
CA THR A 155 2.71 31.82 -3.50
C THR A 155 2.15 31.07 -4.70
N GLU A 156 2.52 29.80 -4.84
CA GLU A 156 2.06 28.93 -5.93
C GLU A 156 1.72 27.54 -5.36
N ASN A 157 0.75 26.87 -5.99
CA ASN A 157 0.47 25.48 -5.68
C ASN A 157 1.54 24.57 -6.28
N ARG A 158 2.04 23.66 -5.46
CA ARG A 158 3.01 22.65 -5.85
C ARG A 158 2.58 21.29 -5.26
N ILE A 159 3.19 20.23 -5.75
CA ILE A 159 2.97 18.87 -5.23
C ILE A 159 4.32 18.35 -4.75
N VAL A 160 4.39 17.97 -3.49
CA VAL A 160 5.51 17.20 -2.93
C VAL A 160 5.14 15.73 -2.97
N SER A 161 5.93 14.95 -3.68
CA SER A 161 5.77 13.50 -3.76
C SER A 161 6.93 12.82 -3.04
N VAL A 162 6.62 12.07 -2.00
CA VAL A 162 7.58 11.28 -1.22
C VAL A 162 7.37 9.81 -1.55
N ARG A 163 8.45 9.13 -1.92
CA ARG A 163 8.48 7.70 -2.21
C ARG A 163 9.48 7.03 -1.30
N VAL A 164 9.08 5.87 -0.74
CA VAL A 164 9.90 5.07 0.19
C VAL A 164 9.78 3.60 -0.22
N TRP A 165 10.87 2.84 -0.12
CA TRP A 165 10.88 1.41 -0.45
C TRP A 165 11.93 0.62 0.32
#